data_055d7bb5fdaa167a2d2f93e7da45d7a2
#
_entry.id   055d7bb5fdaa167a2d2f93e7da45d7a2
#
_cell.length_a   1.000
_cell.length_b   1.000
_cell.length_c   1.000
_cell.angle_alpha   90.00
_cell.angle_beta   90.00
_cell.angle_gamma   90.00
#
_symmetry.space_group_name_H-M   'P 1'
#
loop_
_entity.id
_entity.type
_entity.pdbx_description
1 polymer ?
#
loop_
_entity_poly.entity_id
_entity_poly.type
_entity_poly.pdbx_seq_one_letter_code
_entity_poly.pdbx_strand_id
1 'polypeptide(L)'
;MKIQLPAAEGRPKIYHLVGEPIAIRKPKTPFNRAAFAAAHVVADPLSSTGALDWDKTLAFRHYLLDQGFSIAEAMDTSQRGMGLDWPLAHELIARSLKSVGPEASRVYSAAARITCSRRTHVRLMMW
;
A
#
# COMPACT_ATOMS: atom_id res chain seq x y z
N MET A 1 -22.36 -7.16 6.98
CA MET A 1 -21.58 -7.08 5.72
C MET A 1 -21.80 -8.37 4.95
N LYS A 2 -21.92 -8.31 3.61
CA LYS A 2 -22.07 -9.48 2.74
C LYS A 2 -20.79 -9.63 1.94
N ILE A 3 -20.25 -10.85 1.87
CA ILE A 3 -19.12 -11.19 1.00
C ILE A 3 -19.50 -12.36 0.10
N GLN A 4 -18.96 -12.35 -1.09
CA GLN A 4 -19.16 -13.41 -2.06
C GLN A 4 -17.92 -14.30 -2.07
N LEU A 5 -18.10 -15.58 -1.74
CA LEU A 5 -17.02 -16.55 -1.67
C LEU A 5 -17.18 -17.59 -2.78
N PRO A 6 -16.07 -18.02 -3.41
CA PRO A 6 -16.12 -19.14 -4.33
C PRO A 6 -16.54 -20.41 -3.57
N ALA A 7 -17.45 -21.19 -4.16
CA ALA A 7 -17.85 -22.48 -3.63
C ALA A 7 -17.36 -23.61 -4.53
N ALA A 8 -17.23 -24.82 -3.98
CA ALA A 8 -16.73 -25.99 -4.67
C ALA A 8 -17.49 -26.34 -5.97
N GLU A 9 -18.74 -25.92 -6.08
CA GLU A 9 -19.60 -26.17 -7.24
C GLU A 9 -19.49 -25.10 -8.33
N GLY A 10 -18.49 -24.21 -8.27
CA GLY A 10 -18.26 -23.15 -9.24
C GLY A 10 -19.26 -21.98 -9.20
N ARG A 11 -20.25 -22.02 -8.32
CA ARG A 11 -21.17 -20.91 -8.09
C ARG A 11 -20.78 -20.11 -6.86
N PRO A 12 -20.69 -18.77 -6.92
CA PRO A 12 -20.35 -17.98 -5.76
C PRO A 12 -21.44 -18.07 -4.70
N LYS A 13 -21.04 -18.31 -3.46
CA LYS A 13 -21.95 -18.33 -2.30
C LYS A 13 -21.87 -17.00 -1.55
N ILE A 14 -23.01 -16.42 -1.26
CA ILE A 14 -23.10 -15.22 -0.43
C ILE A 14 -22.98 -15.65 1.04
N TYR A 15 -21.95 -15.11 1.69
CA TYR A 15 -21.74 -15.27 3.12
C TYR A 15 -22.09 -13.98 3.85
N HIS A 16 -22.88 -14.10 4.90
CA HIS A 16 -23.22 -12.99 5.78
C HIS A 16 -22.30 -13.00 6.99
N LEU A 17 -21.48 -11.97 7.13
CA LEU A 17 -20.72 -11.78 8.35
C LEU A 17 -21.66 -11.45 9.49
N VAL A 18 -21.63 -12.28 10.52
CA VAL A 18 -22.39 -12.12 11.76
C VAL A 18 -21.46 -11.55 12.82
N GLY A 19 -21.86 -10.47 13.45
CA GLY A 19 -21.10 -9.77 14.49
C GLY A 19 -20.82 -8.32 14.16
N GLU A 20 -20.43 -7.57 15.18
CA GLU A 20 -20.02 -6.19 15.04
C GLU A 20 -18.62 -6.10 14.42
N PRO A 21 -18.35 -5.12 13.53
CA PRO A 21 -17.02 -4.87 13.02
C PRO A 21 -16.05 -4.56 14.16
N ILE A 22 -14.85 -5.08 14.07
CA ILE A 22 -13.79 -4.71 15.01
C ILE A 22 -13.53 -3.21 14.88
N ALA A 23 -13.76 -2.46 15.95
CA ALA A 23 -13.49 -1.04 15.99
C ALA A 23 -11.98 -0.82 16.07
N ILE A 24 -11.38 -0.42 14.95
CA ILE A 24 -9.98 -0.02 14.91
C ILE A 24 -9.88 1.41 15.43
N ARG A 25 -9.23 1.58 16.57
CA ARG A 25 -9.04 2.90 17.19
C ARG A 25 -7.70 3.47 16.76
N LYS A 26 -7.69 4.76 16.43
CA LYS A 26 -6.43 5.49 16.25
C LYS A 26 -5.65 5.45 17.56
N PRO A 27 -4.32 5.25 17.53
CA PRO A 27 -3.51 5.29 18.73
C PRO A 27 -3.65 6.66 19.39
N LYS A 28 -3.85 6.67 20.70
CA LYS A 28 -3.99 7.93 21.47
C LYS A 28 -2.65 8.64 21.66
N THR A 29 -1.57 7.90 21.59
CA THR A 29 -0.20 8.40 21.76
C THR A 29 0.65 7.97 20.58
N PRO A 30 1.58 8.83 20.12
CA PRO A 30 2.55 8.42 19.10
C PRO A 30 3.35 7.21 19.57
N PHE A 31 3.82 6.41 18.61
CA PHE A 31 4.78 5.36 18.92
C PHE A 31 6.06 5.96 19.49
N ASN A 32 6.66 5.28 20.46
CA ASN A 32 7.97 5.66 21.03
C ASN A 32 9.15 5.31 20.10
N ARG A 33 8.87 4.74 18.92
CA ARG A 33 9.82 4.38 17.88
C ARG A 33 9.24 4.68 16.51
N ALA A 34 10.09 4.95 15.53
CA ALA A 34 9.67 4.96 14.14
C ALA A 34 9.31 3.53 13.70
N ALA A 35 8.07 3.33 13.31
CA ALA A 35 7.57 2.05 12.82
C ALA A 35 7.18 2.21 11.34
N PHE A 36 7.64 1.30 10.49
CA PHE A 36 7.37 1.30 9.06
C PHE A 36 6.43 0.15 8.70
N ALA A 37 5.41 0.47 7.94
CA ALA A 37 4.53 -0.51 7.35
C ALA A 37 4.93 -0.75 5.88
N ALA A 38 5.22 -1.99 5.54
CA ALA A 38 5.40 -2.41 4.15
C ALA A 38 4.01 -2.61 3.54
N ALA A 39 3.51 -1.58 2.86
CA ALA A 39 2.15 -1.55 2.35
C ALA A 39 2.00 -2.38 1.08
N HIS A 40 1.04 -3.30 1.08
CA HIS A 40 0.63 -4.02 -0.13
C HIS A 40 -0.06 -3.08 -1.12
N VAL A 41 -0.07 -3.48 -2.39
CA VAL A 41 -0.93 -2.88 -3.42
C VAL A 41 -2.27 -3.61 -3.46
N VAL A 42 -3.32 -2.93 -3.87
CA VAL A 42 -4.62 -3.54 -4.10
C VAL A 42 -4.73 -3.85 -5.58
N ALA A 43 -4.77 -5.14 -5.93
CA ALA A 43 -4.95 -5.58 -7.30
C ALA A 43 -6.42 -5.47 -7.71
N ASP A 44 -6.64 -5.10 -8.97
CA ASP A 44 -7.95 -5.20 -9.62
C ASP A 44 -7.83 -6.06 -10.88
N PRO A 45 -7.89 -7.39 -10.73
CA PRO A 45 -7.71 -8.32 -11.84
C PRO A 45 -8.85 -8.25 -12.87
N LEU A 46 -9.96 -7.58 -12.55
CA LEU A 46 -11.10 -7.43 -13.44
C LEU A 46 -11.11 -6.07 -14.17
N SER A 47 -10.16 -5.20 -13.84
CA SER A 47 -10.02 -3.90 -14.50
C SER A 47 -9.51 -4.07 -15.93
N SER A 48 -10.15 -3.39 -16.87
CA SER A 48 -9.69 -3.30 -18.26
C SER A 48 -8.49 -2.33 -18.44
N THR A 49 -8.20 -1.51 -17.43
CA THR A 49 -7.24 -0.39 -17.54
C THR A 49 -5.95 -0.60 -16.76
N GLY A 50 -5.84 -1.64 -15.98
CA GLY A 50 -4.62 -1.87 -15.20
C GLY A 50 -4.77 -2.90 -14.09
N ALA A 51 -3.63 -3.35 -13.61
CA ALA A 51 -3.56 -4.40 -12.58
C ALA A 51 -3.82 -3.87 -11.16
N LEU A 52 -3.85 -2.54 -10.95
CA LEU A 52 -3.99 -1.93 -9.62
C LEU A 52 -5.23 -1.06 -9.50
N ASP A 53 -5.93 -1.23 -8.38
CA ASP A 53 -6.92 -0.27 -7.89
C ASP A 53 -6.17 0.86 -7.17
N TRP A 54 -5.95 1.97 -7.86
CA TRP A 54 -5.18 3.10 -7.35
C TRP A 54 -5.83 3.75 -6.15
N ASP A 55 -7.15 3.90 -6.16
CA ASP A 55 -7.86 4.59 -5.09
C ASP A 55 -7.77 3.81 -3.79
N LYS A 56 -8.01 2.51 -3.83
CA LYS A 56 -7.86 1.64 -2.66
C LYS A 56 -6.41 1.50 -2.22
N THR A 57 -5.48 1.44 -3.18
CA THR A 57 -4.04 1.38 -2.89
C THR A 57 -3.57 2.61 -2.12
N LEU A 58 -3.98 3.81 -2.53
CA LEU A 58 -3.64 5.05 -1.84
C LEU A 58 -4.40 5.22 -0.52
N ALA A 59 -5.69 4.86 -0.49
CA ALA A 59 -6.49 4.88 0.74
C ALA A 59 -5.88 4.00 1.84
N PHE A 60 -5.31 2.85 1.47
CA PHE A 60 -4.61 1.99 2.43
C PHE A 60 -3.35 2.66 3.01
N ARG A 61 -2.61 3.45 2.23
CA ARG A 61 -1.47 4.23 2.72
C ARG A 61 -1.91 5.28 3.72
N HIS A 62 -2.94 6.04 3.40
CA HIS A 62 -3.53 7.01 4.34
C HIS A 62 -3.99 6.36 5.64
N TYR A 63 -4.65 5.20 5.53
CA TYR A 63 -5.04 4.44 6.72
C TYR A 63 -3.85 4.08 7.61
N LEU A 64 -2.73 3.61 7.05
CA LEU A 64 -1.54 3.27 7.81
C LEU A 64 -0.87 4.50 8.44
N LEU A 65 -0.80 5.62 7.72
CA LEU A 65 -0.31 6.89 8.24
C LEU A 65 -1.17 7.38 9.42
N ASP A 66 -2.48 7.26 9.30
CA ASP A 66 -3.44 7.58 10.36
C ASP A 66 -3.26 6.73 11.62
N GLN A 67 -2.77 5.49 11.46
CA GLN A 67 -2.42 4.62 12.58
C GLN A 67 -1.03 4.94 13.18
N GLY A 68 -0.32 5.93 12.66
CA GLY A 68 0.97 6.36 13.18
C GLY A 68 2.19 5.69 12.53
N PHE A 69 1.99 4.83 11.55
CA PHE A 69 3.09 4.20 10.79
C PHE A 69 3.69 5.16 9.78
N SER A 70 4.97 4.96 9.47
CA SER A 70 5.57 5.43 8.22
C SER A 70 5.41 4.34 7.15
N ILE A 71 5.48 4.72 5.89
CA ILE A 71 5.30 3.78 4.77
C ILE A 71 6.66 3.40 4.19
N ALA A 72 6.93 2.10 4.08
CA ALA A 72 8.02 1.55 3.29
C ALA A 72 7.48 1.21 1.89
N GLU A 73 7.58 2.16 0.96
CA GLU A 73 6.95 2.07 -0.35
C GLU A 73 7.76 1.22 -1.33
N ALA A 74 7.06 0.46 -2.16
CA ALA A 74 7.60 -0.40 -3.19
C ALA A 74 8.65 -1.41 -2.68
N MET A 75 8.48 -1.86 -1.44
CA MET A 75 9.23 -2.99 -0.87
C MET A 75 8.75 -4.32 -1.49
N ASP A 76 9.42 -5.41 -1.18
CA ASP A 76 9.10 -6.73 -1.72
C ASP A 76 7.65 -7.17 -1.45
N THR A 77 7.08 -6.75 -0.33
CA THR A 77 5.67 -6.97 0.01
C THR A 77 4.68 -6.28 -0.93
N SER A 78 5.12 -5.28 -1.68
CA SER A 78 4.34 -4.67 -2.76
C SER A 78 4.31 -5.52 -4.02
N GLN A 79 4.68 -6.79 -3.96
CA GLN A 79 4.72 -7.71 -5.10
C GLN A 79 5.70 -7.28 -6.20
N ARG A 80 6.75 -6.56 -5.84
CA ARG A 80 7.80 -6.17 -6.77
C ARG A 80 8.47 -7.43 -7.35
N GLY A 81 8.49 -7.54 -8.69
CA GLY A 81 8.97 -8.73 -9.37
C GLY A 81 7.95 -9.88 -9.49
N MET A 82 6.76 -9.72 -8.89
CA MET A 82 5.66 -10.71 -8.94
C MET A 82 4.34 -10.07 -9.42
N GLY A 83 4.41 -9.18 -10.40
CA GLY A 83 3.25 -8.46 -10.94
C GLY A 83 3.39 -6.94 -10.87
N LEU A 84 4.22 -6.42 -9.97
CA LEU A 84 4.59 -5.01 -9.94
C LEU A 84 5.96 -4.86 -10.61
N ASP A 85 5.96 -4.50 -11.88
CA ASP A 85 7.17 -4.19 -12.62
C ASP A 85 7.79 -2.83 -12.19
N TRP A 86 8.97 -2.52 -12.69
CA TRP A 86 9.65 -1.29 -12.31
C TRP A 86 8.92 -0.01 -12.72
N PRO A 87 8.39 0.13 -13.94
CA PRO A 87 7.58 1.30 -14.31
C PRO A 87 6.42 1.54 -13.36
N LEU A 88 5.67 0.49 -13.02
CA LEU A 88 4.53 0.56 -12.12
C LEU A 88 4.96 0.85 -10.66
N ALA A 89 6.09 0.29 -10.22
CA ALA A 89 6.66 0.59 -8.90
C ALA A 89 7.07 2.07 -8.80
N HIS A 90 7.68 2.62 -9.85
CA HIS A 90 8.03 4.04 -9.91
C HIS A 90 6.78 4.93 -9.86
N GLU A 91 5.73 4.57 -10.62
CA GLU A 91 4.46 5.29 -10.59
C GLU A 91 3.81 5.22 -9.19
N LEU A 92 3.85 4.06 -8.53
CA LEU A 92 3.35 3.89 -7.17
C LEU A 92 4.04 4.84 -6.18
N ILE A 93 5.38 4.91 -6.22
CA ILE A 93 6.15 5.82 -5.37
C ILE A 93 5.74 7.28 -5.63
N ALA A 94 5.66 7.68 -6.90
CA ALA A 94 5.30 9.05 -7.26
C ALA A 94 3.88 9.42 -6.81
N ARG A 95 2.90 8.53 -7.01
CA ARG A 95 1.52 8.74 -6.59
C ARG A 95 1.37 8.76 -5.07
N SER A 96 2.06 7.86 -4.37
CA SER A 96 2.05 7.82 -2.91
C SER A 96 2.61 9.12 -2.32
N LEU A 97 3.77 9.59 -2.79
CA LEU A 97 4.36 10.86 -2.34
C LEU A 97 3.44 12.06 -2.61
N LYS A 98 2.83 12.11 -3.79
CA LYS A 98 1.89 13.18 -4.15
C LYS A 98 0.63 13.14 -3.28
N SER A 99 0.09 11.95 -3.02
CA SER A 99 -1.14 11.76 -2.26
C SER A 99 -1.01 12.19 -0.81
N VAL A 100 0.13 11.88 -0.17
CA VAL A 100 0.33 12.20 1.25
C VAL A 100 0.74 13.65 1.50
N GLY A 101 1.13 14.40 0.48
CA GLY A 101 1.41 15.84 0.58
C GLY A 101 2.41 16.18 1.69
N PRO A 102 2.01 16.96 2.74
CA PRO A 102 2.90 17.36 3.84
C PRO A 102 3.51 16.19 4.61
N GLU A 103 2.87 15.03 4.61
CA GLU A 103 3.37 13.82 5.28
C GLU A 103 4.34 13.00 4.43
N ALA A 104 4.79 13.53 3.28
CA ALA A 104 5.72 12.84 2.37
C ALA A 104 7.04 12.42 3.07
N SER A 105 7.44 13.12 4.14
CA SER A 105 8.58 12.74 4.99
C SER A 105 8.39 11.39 5.71
N ARG A 106 7.19 10.84 5.73
CA ARG A 106 6.86 9.53 6.32
C ARG A 106 6.76 8.42 5.28
N VAL A 107 7.02 8.71 4.01
CA VAL A 107 7.05 7.72 2.94
C VAL A 107 8.49 7.51 2.49
N TYR A 108 8.96 6.28 2.60
CA TYR A 108 10.34 5.88 2.30
C TYR A 108 10.34 4.80 1.23
N SER A 109 11.24 4.90 0.28
CA SER A 109 11.41 3.88 -0.75
C SER A 109 12.80 3.28 -0.70
N ALA A 110 12.88 1.95 -0.66
CA ALA A 110 14.14 1.21 -0.79
C ALA A 110 14.54 0.95 -2.25
N ALA A 111 13.76 1.44 -3.22
CA ALA A 111 13.95 1.20 -4.65
C ALA A 111 15.25 1.82 -5.23
N ALA A 112 15.96 2.62 -4.47
CA ALA A 112 17.09 3.41 -4.95
C ALA A 112 18.35 2.61 -5.30
N ARG A 113 18.39 1.29 -5.12
CA ARG A 113 19.63 0.52 -5.29
C ARG A 113 19.88 -0.05 -6.68
N ILE A 114 18.92 -0.02 -7.59
CA ILE A 114 19.08 -0.73 -8.87
C ILE A 114 19.25 0.17 -10.09
N THR A 115 18.82 1.43 -10.07
CA THR A 115 19.01 2.34 -11.21
C THR A 115 19.17 3.78 -10.74
N CYS A 116 20.27 4.13 -10.12
CA CYS A 116 20.64 5.53 -9.98
C CYS A 116 21.29 6.01 -11.28
N SER A 117 20.49 6.40 -12.25
CA SER A 117 20.88 7.27 -13.34
C SER A 117 20.12 8.58 -13.21
N ARG A 118 20.76 9.51 -12.50
CA ARG A 118 20.59 10.96 -12.53
C ARG A 118 19.23 11.58 -12.18
N ARG A 119 19.24 12.24 -11.02
CA ARG A 119 18.44 13.41 -10.64
C ARG A 119 16.97 13.21 -10.32
N THR A 120 16.73 12.76 -9.13
CA THR A 120 15.64 13.29 -8.27
C THR A 120 16.14 13.18 -6.82
N HIS A 121 16.04 14.24 -6.05
CA HIS A 121 16.45 14.29 -4.66
C HIS A 121 15.52 13.43 -3.79
N VAL A 122 15.74 12.14 -3.81
CA VAL A 122 15.22 11.24 -2.78
C VAL A 122 16.32 11.15 -1.74
N ARG A 123 16.06 11.63 -0.54
CA ARG A 123 16.98 11.52 0.59
C ARG A 123 17.07 10.06 0.99
N LEU A 124 18.09 9.38 0.48
CA LEU A 124 18.43 8.01 0.87
C LEU A 124 18.98 8.03 2.29
N MET A 125 18.29 7.39 3.22
CA MET A 125 18.94 6.93 4.43
C MET A 125 19.55 5.56 4.13
N MET A 126 20.87 5.49 4.05
CA MET A 126 21.63 4.24 4.11
C MET A 126 21.75 3.81 5.57
N TRP A 127 21.48 2.54 5.83
CA TRP A 127 21.91 1.81 7.00
C TRP A 127 23.28 1.19 6.75
#